data_7f972380cdaac357529bb62a842e6947
#
_entry.id   7f972380cdaac357529bb62a842e6947
#
_cell.length_a   1.000
_cell.length_b   1.000
_cell.length_c   1.000
_cell.angle_alpha   90.00
_cell.angle_beta   90.00
_cell.angle_gamma   90.00
#
_symmetry.space_group_name_H-M   'P 1'
#
loop_
_entity.id
_entity.type
_entity.pdbx_description
1 polymer ?
#
loop_
_entity_poly.entity_id
_entity_poly.type
_entity_poly.pdbx_seq_one_letter_code
_entity_poly.pdbx_strand_id
1 'polypeptide(L)'
;MKNENLVDQINYNPDNLLASIIGKLNLKNDAALSRALEVAPPVISKIRHRRLPVGASLLIRMHEVTDLSIQELRALMGDRRNKFRISDKQFKPKAA
;
A
#
# COMPACT_ATOMS: atom_id res chain seq x y z
N MET A 1 9.53 20.78 -5.09
CA MET A 1 8.45 20.35 -4.97
C MET A 1 7.97 19.46 -5.99
N LYS A 2 7.73 19.84 -7.12
CA LYS A 2 7.39 19.01 -8.09
C LYS A 2 8.36 17.94 -8.28
N ASN A 3 9.63 18.19 -8.15
CA ASN A 3 10.63 17.21 -8.34
C ASN A 3 10.51 16.07 -7.37
N GLU A 4 10.20 16.36 -6.16
CA GLU A 4 10.04 15.33 -5.18
C GLU A 4 8.93 14.40 -5.54
N ASN A 5 7.85 14.94 -6.04
CA ASN A 5 6.74 14.11 -6.39
C ASN A 5 7.09 13.22 -7.56
N LEU A 6 7.84 13.75 -8.50
CA LEU A 6 8.20 12.96 -9.64
C LEU A 6 9.09 11.79 -9.24
N VAL A 7 10.02 12.03 -8.37
CA VAL A 7 10.91 11.01 -7.92
C VAL A 7 10.13 9.92 -7.22
N ASP A 8 9.19 10.30 -6.39
CA ASP A 8 8.38 9.33 -5.69
C ASP A 8 7.55 8.52 -6.68
N GLN A 9 7.03 9.17 -7.70
CA GLN A 9 6.25 8.47 -8.67
C GLN A 9 7.08 7.49 -9.48
N ILE A 10 8.30 7.85 -9.79
CA ILE A 10 9.16 6.98 -10.55
C ILE A 10 9.45 5.70 -9.77
N ASN A 11 9.63 5.82 -8.49
CA ASN A 11 9.93 4.68 -7.67
C ASN A 11 8.70 3.92 -7.18
N TYR A 12 7.56 4.56 -7.27
CA TYR A 12 6.35 3.97 -6.75
C TYR A 12 5.84 2.91 -7.71
N ASN A 13 5.68 1.72 -7.22
CA ASN A 13 5.25 0.61 -8.06
C ASN A 13 4.26 -0.26 -7.29
N PRO A 14 3.00 0.14 -7.28
CA PRO A 14 2.00 -0.63 -6.53
C PRO A 14 1.79 -2.02 -7.14
N ASP A 15 2.10 -2.20 -8.43
CA ASP A 15 1.95 -3.50 -9.04
C ASP A 15 2.87 -4.51 -8.37
N ASN A 16 4.06 -4.09 -7.97
CA ASN A 16 4.98 -4.99 -7.32
C ASN A 16 4.43 -5.44 -5.96
N LEU A 17 3.80 -4.52 -5.25
CA LEU A 17 3.20 -4.86 -3.98
C LEU A 17 2.07 -5.87 -4.18
N LEU A 18 1.19 -5.58 -5.14
CA LEU A 18 0.05 -6.46 -5.38
C LEU A 18 0.50 -7.83 -5.85
N ALA A 19 1.50 -7.88 -6.72
CA ALA A 19 2.03 -9.14 -7.20
C ALA A 19 2.64 -9.94 -6.07
N SER A 20 3.31 -9.27 -5.15
CA SER A 20 3.94 -9.93 -4.02
C SER A 20 2.88 -10.57 -3.11
N ILE A 21 1.78 -9.88 -2.90
CA ILE A 21 0.73 -10.42 -2.06
C ILE A 21 0.05 -11.58 -2.76
N ILE A 22 -0.20 -11.46 -4.05
CA ILE A 22 -0.80 -12.53 -4.82
C ILE A 22 0.08 -13.78 -4.73
N GLY A 23 1.38 -13.59 -4.86
CA GLY A 23 2.30 -14.71 -4.75
C GLY A 23 2.33 -15.31 -3.38
N LYS A 24 2.37 -14.47 -2.37
CA LYS A 24 2.46 -14.95 -1.00
C LYS A 24 1.21 -15.73 -0.58
N LEU A 25 0.06 -15.27 -1.00
CA LEU A 25 -1.19 -15.92 -0.66
C LEU A 25 -1.63 -16.95 -1.69
N ASN A 26 -0.83 -17.08 -2.74
CA ASN A 26 -1.11 -18.06 -3.76
C ASN A 26 -2.47 -17.83 -4.42
N LEU A 27 -2.74 -16.59 -4.77
CA LEU A 27 -4.01 -16.21 -5.36
C LEU A 27 -3.94 -16.32 -6.89
N LYS A 28 -5.06 -16.43 -7.52
CA LYS A 28 -5.09 -16.55 -8.96
C LYS A 28 -5.08 -15.25 -9.72
N ASN A 29 -5.76 -14.26 -9.20
CA ASN A 29 -5.91 -13.03 -9.93
C ASN A 29 -6.33 -11.90 -9.02
N ASP A 30 -6.60 -10.75 -9.60
CA ASP A 30 -6.97 -9.57 -8.82
C ASP A 30 -8.32 -9.74 -8.12
N ALA A 31 -9.22 -10.49 -8.72
CA ALA A 31 -10.50 -10.71 -8.08
C ALA A 31 -10.31 -11.48 -6.76
N ALA A 32 -9.42 -12.47 -6.79
CA ALA A 32 -9.13 -13.21 -5.59
C ALA A 32 -8.43 -12.31 -4.57
N LEU A 33 -7.57 -11.42 -5.06
CA LEU A 33 -6.88 -10.49 -4.19
C LEU A 33 -7.88 -9.55 -3.51
N SER A 34 -8.84 -9.05 -4.25
CA SER A 34 -9.80 -8.14 -3.67
C SER A 34 -10.61 -8.84 -2.58
N ARG A 35 -10.93 -10.10 -2.78
CA ARG A 35 -11.67 -10.83 -1.78
C ARG A 35 -10.81 -11.06 -0.54
N ALA A 36 -9.54 -11.38 -0.74
CA ALA A 36 -8.64 -11.62 0.38
C ALA A 36 -8.46 -10.34 1.21
N LEU A 37 -8.44 -9.20 0.56
CA LEU A 37 -8.27 -7.94 1.25
C LEU A 37 -9.61 -7.30 1.65
N GLU A 38 -10.71 -7.95 1.27
CA GLU A 38 -12.03 -7.47 1.61
C GLU A 38 -12.31 -6.07 1.07
N VAL A 39 -11.92 -5.85 -0.17
CA VAL A 39 -12.19 -4.58 -0.82
C VAL A 39 -12.92 -4.85 -2.11
N ALA A 40 -13.57 -3.84 -2.65
CA ALA A 40 -14.29 -4.00 -3.91
C ALA A 40 -13.29 -4.14 -5.04
N PRO A 41 -13.58 -4.96 -6.05
CA PRO A 41 -12.64 -5.14 -7.14
C PRO A 41 -12.14 -3.86 -7.81
N PRO A 42 -12.97 -2.83 -7.97
CA PRO A 42 -12.47 -1.60 -8.57
C PRO A 42 -11.33 -0.94 -7.80
N VAL A 43 -11.25 -1.22 -6.49
CA VAL A 43 -10.19 -0.65 -5.67
C VAL A 43 -8.84 -1.14 -6.17
N ILE A 44 -8.73 -2.44 -6.43
CA ILE A 44 -7.48 -3.01 -6.90
C ILE A 44 -7.12 -2.43 -8.27
N SER A 45 -8.10 -2.31 -9.14
CA SER A 45 -7.87 -1.77 -10.45
C SER A 45 -7.38 -0.32 -10.37
N LYS A 46 -7.98 0.47 -9.51
CA LYS A 46 -7.57 1.86 -9.37
C LYS A 46 -6.17 1.98 -8.81
N ILE A 47 -5.79 1.08 -7.92
CA ILE A 47 -4.44 1.09 -7.39
C ILE A 47 -3.45 0.74 -8.49
N ARG A 48 -3.76 -0.25 -9.31
CA ARG A 48 -2.86 -0.63 -10.38
C ARG A 48 -2.68 0.49 -11.39
N HIS A 49 -3.72 1.28 -11.63
CA HIS A 49 -3.63 2.38 -12.57
C HIS A 49 -3.21 3.69 -11.88
N ARG A 50 -2.78 3.57 -10.66
CA ARG A 50 -2.28 4.70 -9.87
C ARG A 50 -3.29 5.83 -9.72
N ARG A 51 -4.56 5.48 -9.70
CA ARG A 51 -5.59 6.45 -9.49
C ARG A 51 -5.99 6.51 -8.02
N LEU A 52 -5.59 5.50 -7.26
CA LEU A 52 -5.92 5.43 -5.86
C LEU A 52 -4.68 5.00 -5.12
N PRO A 53 -4.25 5.72 -4.12
CA PRO A 53 -3.06 5.32 -3.36
C PRO A 53 -3.41 4.20 -2.39
N VAL A 54 -2.39 3.47 -1.98
CA VAL A 54 -2.57 2.44 -0.98
C VAL A 54 -2.49 3.15 0.36
N GLY A 55 -3.62 3.29 1.00
CA GLY A 55 -3.68 4.02 2.25
C GLY A 55 -3.41 3.14 3.45
N ALA A 56 -3.42 3.75 4.61
CA ALA A 56 -3.10 3.06 5.85
C ALA A 56 -4.03 1.88 6.13
N SER A 57 -5.30 2.06 5.92
CA SER A 57 -6.26 0.98 6.21
C SER A 57 -5.97 -0.25 5.37
N LEU A 58 -5.65 -0.04 4.11
CA LEU A 58 -5.38 -1.16 3.23
C LEU A 58 -4.07 -1.81 3.59
N LEU A 59 -3.07 -1.03 3.97
CA LEU A 59 -1.80 -1.58 4.40
C LEU A 59 -1.98 -2.45 5.63
N ILE A 60 -2.82 -2.03 6.55
CA ILE A 60 -3.08 -2.80 7.74
C ILE A 60 -3.73 -4.13 7.36
N ARG A 61 -4.68 -4.10 6.43
CA ARG A 61 -5.31 -5.31 6.00
C ARG A 61 -4.31 -6.25 5.31
N MET A 62 -3.43 -5.68 4.50
CA MET A 62 -2.41 -6.46 3.84
C MET A 62 -1.48 -7.10 4.85
N HIS A 63 -1.16 -6.36 5.90
CA HIS A 63 -0.32 -6.88 6.97
C HIS A 63 -1.03 -8.05 7.66
N GLU A 64 -2.30 -7.92 7.92
CA GLU A 64 -3.05 -8.96 8.60
C GLU A 64 -3.12 -10.26 7.82
N VAL A 65 -3.25 -10.17 6.51
CA VAL A 65 -3.39 -11.39 5.72
C VAL A 65 -2.06 -12.00 5.27
N THR A 66 -0.99 -11.21 5.25
CA THR A 66 0.29 -11.71 4.78
C THR A 66 1.34 -11.87 5.85
N ASP A 67 1.14 -11.24 6.98
CA ASP A 67 2.11 -11.19 8.07
C ASP A 67 3.36 -10.38 7.70
N LEU A 68 3.33 -9.68 6.59
CA LEU A 68 4.43 -8.79 6.24
C LEU A 68 4.22 -7.50 7.03
N SER A 69 5.30 -6.90 7.47
CA SER A 69 5.18 -5.67 8.25
C SER A 69 4.77 -4.53 7.33
N ILE A 70 4.26 -3.46 7.91
CA ILE A 70 3.88 -2.30 7.14
C ILE A 70 5.10 -1.75 6.41
N GLN A 71 6.26 -1.77 7.04
CA GLN A 71 7.47 -1.31 6.41
C GLN A 71 7.82 -2.15 5.21
N GLU A 72 7.67 -3.46 5.31
CA GLU A 72 7.95 -4.34 4.21
C GLU A 72 6.99 -4.09 3.06
N LEU A 73 5.73 -3.87 3.37
CA LEU A 73 4.74 -3.61 2.35
C LEU A 73 5.04 -2.30 1.63
N ARG A 74 5.43 -1.29 2.39
CA ARG A 74 5.77 -0.01 1.79
C ARG A 74 7.01 -0.13 0.92
N ALA A 75 7.97 -0.93 1.34
CA ALA A 75 9.16 -1.12 0.56
C ALA A 75 8.84 -1.82 -0.75
N LEU A 76 7.93 -2.77 -0.73
CA LEU A 76 7.55 -3.49 -1.93
C LEU A 76 6.93 -2.57 -2.98
N MET A 77 6.20 -1.57 -2.56
CA MET A 77 5.60 -0.67 -3.53
C MET A 77 6.46 0.57 -3.78
N GLY A 78 7.64 0.62 -3.16
CA GLY A 78 8.53 1.73 -3.41
C GLY A 78 8.11 3.03 -2.76
N ASP A 79 7.37 2.94 -1.68
CA ASP A 79 6.93 4.12 -0.97
C ASP A 79 8.10 4.63 -0.15
N ARG A 80 8.67 5.73 -0.55
CA ARG A 80 9.84 6.24 0.11
C ARG A 80 9.58 7.30 1.15
N ARG A 81 8.34 7.56 1.45
CA ARG A 81 8.03 8.55 2.43
C ARG A 81 8.47 8.01 3.77
N ASN A 82 9.09 8.79 4.55
CA ASN A 82 9.55 8.35 5.83
C ASN A 82 8.39 8.09 6.76
N LYS A 83 7.34 8.79 6.55
CA LYS A 83 6.20 8.60 7.41
C LYS A 83 5.00 9.18 6.78
N PHE A 84 3.87 8.78 7.26
CA PHE A 84 2.67 9.33 6.76
C PHE A 84 2.55 10.63 7.50
N ARG A 85 2.38 11.69 6.81
CA ARG A 85 2.28 12.92 7.42
C ARG A 85 1.39 12.99 8.53
N ILE A 86 0.32 12.42 8.44
CA ILE A 86 -0.59 12.41 9.45
C ILE A 86 -0.19 11.86 10.69
N SER A 87 0.43 10.76 10.69
CA SER A 87 0.68 10.08 11.89
C SER A 87 1.52 10.82 12.86
N ASP A 88 2.53 11.43 12.44
CA ASP A 88 3.38 12.14 13.34
C ASP A 88 2.70 13.23 14.06
N LYS A 89 2.05 14.06 13.37
CA LYS A 89 1.43 15.15 13.97
C LYS A 89 0.23 14.85 14.76
N GLN A 90 -0.52 13.94 14.33
CA GLN A 90 -1.74 13.67 15.03
C GLN A 90 -1.60 12.83 16.24
N PHE A 91 -0.65 11.99 16.27
CA PHE A 91 -0.50 11.15 17.40
C PHE A 91 0.35 11.73 18.48
N LYS A 92 1.30 12.52 18.14
CA LYS A 92 2.09 13.12 19.10
C LYS A 92 1.40 13.77 20.22
N PRO A 93 0.53 14.60 20.02
CA PRO A 93 -0.10 15.29 21.09
C PRO A 93 -0.76 14.39 22.04
N LYS A 94 -1.21 13.33 21.59
CA LYS A 94 -1.81 12.49 22.44
C LYS A 94 -0.92 11.94 23.35
N ALA A 95 0.20 11.63 22.97
CA ALA A 95 1.13 11.01 23.80
C ALA A 95 1.31 11.82 25.02
N ALA A 96 1.12 13.03 24.91
CA ALA A 96 1.39 13.87 26.07
C ALA A 96 0.32 13.70 27.12
#